data_35a0c3aa15619d98f51bfe047ea5953c
#
_entry.id   35a0c3aa15619d98f51bfe047ea5953c
#
_cell.length_a   1.000
_cell.length_b   1.000
_cell.length_c   1.000
_cell.angle_alpha   90.00
_cell.angle_beta   90.00
_cell.angle_gamma   90.00
#
_symmetry.space_group_name_H-M   'P 1'
#
loop_
_entity.id
_entity.type
_entity.pdbx_description
1 polymer ?
#
loop_
_entity_poly.entity_id
_entity_poly.type
_entity_poly.pdbx_seq_one_letter_code
_entity_poly.pdbx_strand_id
1 'polypeptide(L)'
;DHYYYDDFENERTITDIAERSYMPALNALLDMIKANDQYFKVAFSLSGVGIEQLEMHAPQVLDKLQELNETGCVEFLAETYAHSLASIGDPEEFKAQVRMHTEKVKALFGVEPKVFRNTELIYSDDISELVYELGFEGMLTEGAKHVLGWKSPNYVYASAIRPQLKLLLKNDRFSEDLSIRFDDHSWKEYPLTADKYISAISATAEGEKIINAFMNYEVLGSMHAADTGIFDFFKALPQYAERNDITFSLPSEIFAQTRPVDSISVPYPMSWVDEEKDCSSWLGNVLQQEAFRKLNEISERVRLCENRRIKQDWIYLQSSDHLYYMSTKHYNLFSPYDNPYDAFNNYMNVLSDFILRVEAQFPSSIENEELNSLLTTIQNQGDEITRLKKELEAARK
;
A
#
# COMPACT_ATOMS: atom_id res chain seq x y z
N ASP A 1 -30.49 -10.11 6.66
CA ASP A 1 -29.03 -9.99 6.70
C ASP A 1 -28.57 -9.70 5.29
N HIS A 2 -28.02 -8.49 5.08
CA HIS A 2 -27.48 -8.08 3.78
C HIS A 2 -25.99 -8.41 3.78
N TYR A 3 -25.57 -9.35 2.93
CA TYR A 3 -24.17 -9.66 2.68
C TYR A 3 -23.78 -9.01 1.36
N TYR A 4 -22.78 -8.12 1.41
CA TYR A 4 -22.23 -7.48 0.22
C TYR A 4 -21.05 -8.26 -0.37
N TYR A 5 -20.50 -9.21 0.38
CA TYR A 5 -19.24 -9.87 0.08
C TYR A 5 -19.44 -11.37 -0.02
N ASP A 6 -18.68 -12.01 -0.91
CA ASP A 6 -18.68 -13.46 -1.07
C ASP A 6 -17.62 -14.09 -0.16
N ASP A 7 -18.03 -14.43 1.06
CA ASP A 7 -17.12 -15.01 2.05
C ASP A 7 -16.55 -16.35 1.60
N PHE A 8 -17.29 -17.13 0.80
CA PHE A 8 -16.81 -18.41 0.28
C PHE A 8 -15.71 -18.22 -0.75
N GLU A 9 -15.85 -17.29 -1.70
CA GLU A 9 -14.83 -16.97 -2.67
C GLU A 9 -13.60 -16.32 -2.01
N ASN A 10 -13.80 -15.49 -0.98
CA ASN A 10 -12.71 -14.92 -0.20
C ASN A 10 -11.91 -16.01 0.51
N GLU A 11 -12.57 -16.95 1.21
CA GLU A 11 -11.91 -18.08 1.87
C GLU A 11 -11.11 -18.91 0.87
N ARG A 12 -11.73 -19.27 -0.26
CA ARG A 12 -11.07 -20.06 -1.30
C ARG A 12 -9.82 -19.36 -1.85
N THR A 13 -9.95 -18.08 -2.16
CA THR A 13 -8.87 -17.29 -2.76
C THR A 13 -7.70 -17.12 -1.78
N ILE A 14 -7.98 -16.76 -0.54
CA ILE A 14 -6.95 -16.55 0.48
C ILE A 14 -6.26 -17.86 0.85
N THR A 15 -7.01 -18.97 0.97
CA THR A 15 -6.43 -20.28 1.25
C THR A 15 -5.52 -20.74 0.12
N ASP A 16 -5.99 -20.65 -1.12
CA ASP A 16 -5.21 -21.04 -2.31
C ASP A 16 -3.90 -20.24 -2.43
N ILE A 17 -3.97 -18.92 -2.29
CA ILE A 17 -2.77 -18.07 -2.42
C ILE A 17 -1.82 -18.26 -1.23
N ALA A 18 -2.34 -18.50 -0.03
CA ALA A 18 -1.53 -18.81 1.13
C ALA A 18 -0.73 -20.11 0.94
N GLU A 19 -1.34 -21.14 0.36
CA GLU A 19 -0.68 -22.43 0.13
C GLU A 19 0.37 -22.38 -0.97
N ARG A 20 0.06 -21.77 -2.12
CA ARG A 20 0.95 -21.79 -3.29
C ARG A 20 1.98 -20.67 -3.32
N SER A 21 1.73 -19.55 -2.62
CA SER A 21 2.60 -18.36 -2.65
C SER A 21 3.09 -17.99 -1.25
N TYR A 22 2.21 -17.54 -0.35
CA TYR A 22 2.63 -16.89 0.89
C TYR A 22 3.46 -17.81 1.79
N MET A 23 2.98 -19.00 2.09
CA MET A 23 3.71 -19.91 2.98
C MET A 23 5.04 -20.40 2.39
N PRO A 24 5.13 -20.85 1.12
CA PRO A 24 6.40 -21.20 0.50
C PRO A 24 7.40 -20.05 0.49
N ALA A 25 6.93 -18.83 0.15
CA ALA A 25 7.79 -17.65 0.08
C ALA A 25 8.30 -17.21 1.45
N LEU A 26 7.43 -17.18 2.48
CA LEU A 26 7.82 -16.81 3.85
C LEU A 26 8.79 -17.84 4.45
N ASN A 27 8.58 -19.13 4.19
CA ASN A 27 9.52 -20.17 4.62
C ASN A 27 10.88 -20.00 3.92
N ALA A 28 10.89 -19.78 2.61
CA ALA A 28 12.14 -19.55 1.86
C ALA A 28 12.88 -18.30 2.39
N LEU A 29 12.15 -17.24 2.68
CA LEU A 29 12.71 -16.00 3.24
C LEU A 29 13.32 -16.22 4.64
N LEU A 30 12.62 -16.94 5.50
CA LEU A 30 13.12 -17.26 6.84
C LEU A 30 14.40 -18.12 6.77
N ASP A 31 14.41 -19.11 5.87
CA ASP A 31 15.60 -19.93 5.62
C ASP A 31 16.78 -19.07 5.12
N MET A 32 16.52 -18.13 4.21
CA MET A 32 17.54 -17.22 3.69
C MET A 32 18.14 -16.36 4.79
N ILE A 33 17.30 -15.79 5.67
CA ILE A 33 17.73 -14.93 6.78
C ILE A 33 18.58 -15.75 7.75
N LYS A 34 18.13 -16.95 8.13
CA LYS A 34 18.86 -17.84 9.06
C LYS A 34 20.19 -18.37 8.47
N ALA A 35 20.20 -18.70 7.18
CA ALA A 35 21.38 -19.27 6.53
C ALA A 35 22.49 -18.24 6.24
N ASN A 36 22.18 -16.95 6.24
CA ASN A 36 23.11 -15.88 5.87
C ASN A 36 23.34 -14.89 7.04
N ASP A 37 23.36 -15.36 8.28
CA ASP A 37 23.64 -14.56 9.47
C ASP A 37 22.85 -13.24 9.55
N GLN A 38 21.57 -13.28 9.15
CA GLN A 38 20.67 -12.10 9.11
C GLN A 38 21.09 -11.02 8.10
N TYR A 39 21.84 -11.38 7.09
CA TYR A 39 22.31 -10.44 6.07
C TYR A 39 21.19 -9.94 5.16
N PHE A 40 20.20 -10.80 4.86
CA PHE A 40 19.05 -10.42 4.01
C PHE A 40 17.99 -9.69 4.82
N LYS A 41 17.57 -8.53 4.32
CA LYS A 41 16.54 -7.71 4.95
C LYS A 41 15.45 -7.35 3.94
N VAL A 42 14.21 -7.22 4.42
CA VAL A 42 13.03 -6.94 3.58
C VAL A 42 12.00 -6.11 4.34
N ALA A 43 11.23 -5.31 3.61
CA ALA A 43 10.07 -4.61 4.16
C ALA A 43 8.78 -5.16 3.55
N PHE A 44 7.74 -5.29 4.39
CA PHE A 44 6.40 -5.72 4.01
C PHE A 44 5.39 -4.59 4.15
N SER A 45 4.50 -4.48 3.16
CA SER A 45 3.28 -3.70 3.20
C SER A 45 2.09 -4.66 3.10
N LEU A 46 1.23 -4.66 4.12
CA LEU A 46 0.02 -5.47 4.19
C LEU A 46 -1.14 -4.58 4.60
N SER A 47 -2.18 -4.51 3.79
CA SER A 47 -3.37 -3.72 4.16
C SER A 47 -4.07 -4.31 5.40
N GLY A 48 -4.80 -3.47 6.13
CA GLY A 48 -5.59 -3.91 7.28
C GLY A 48 -6.64 -4.94 6.89
N VAL A 49 -7.31 -4.74 5.74
CA VAL A 49 -8.28 -5.71 5.19
C VAL A 49 -7.57 -7.00 4.81
N GLY A 50 -6.39 -6.94 4.20
CA GLY A 50 -5.58 -8.13 3.92
C GLY A 50 -5.22 -8.90 5.18
N ILE A 51 -4.84 -8.21 6.25
CA ILE A 51 -4.58 -8.84 7.57
C ILE A 51 -5.86 -9.50 8.11
N GLU A 52 -7.04 -8.85 8.04
CA GLU A 52 -8.31 -9.45 8.48
C GLU A 52 -8.63 -10.73 7.70
N GLN A 53 -8.42 -10.73 6.39
CA GLN A 53 -8.62 -11.93 5.56
C GLN A 53 -7.66 -13.06 5.96
N LEU A 54 -6.40 -12.75 6.25
CA LEU A 54 -5.44 -13.74 6.74
C LEU A 54 -5.79 -14.24 8.15
N GLU A 55 -6.27 -13.39 9.05
CA GLU A 55 -6.74 -13.82 10.38
C GLU A 55 -7.90 -14.81 10.27
N MET A 56 -8.82 -14.61 9.33
CA MET A 56 -9.98 -15.46 9.14
C MET A 56 -9.67 -16.79 8.44
N HIS A 57 -8.84 -16.76 7.39
CA HIS A 57 -8.74 -17.87 6.45
C HIS A 57 -7.34 -18.52 6.37
N ALA A 58 -6.29 -17.82 6.80
CA ALA A 58 -4.91 -18.30 6.73
C ALA A 58 -4.03 -17.78 7.88
N PRO A 59 -4.41 -17.97 9.16
CA PRO A 59 -3.68 -17.40 10.31
C PRO A 59 -2.23 -17.84 10.40
N GLN A 60 -1.88 -19.02 9.86
CA GLN A 60 -0.49 -19.50 9.79
C GLN A 60 0.45 -18.57 9.03
N VAL A 61 -0.07 -17.75 8.10
CA VAL A 61 0.72 -16.73 7.40
C VAL A 61 1.16 -15.63 8.36
N LEU A 62 0.25 -15.19 9.23
CA LEU A 62 0.55 -14.18 10.26
C LEU A 62 1.52 -14.71 11.31
N ASP A 63 1.36 -15.96 11.73
CA ASP A 63 2.32 -16.62 12.64
C ASP A 63 3.72 -16.64 12.02
N LYS A 64 3.83 -16.93 10.72
CA LYS A 64 5.10 -16.93 10.00
C LYS A 64 5.69 -15.53 9.85
N LEU A 65 4.87 -14.51 9.60
CA LEU A 65 5.30 -13.11 9.59
C LEU A 65 5.80 -12.65 10.96
N GLN A 66 5.18 -13.12 12.06
CA GLN A 66 5.67 -12.87 13.42
C GLN A 66 7.04 -13.53 13.66
N GLU A 67 7.22 -14.79 13.23
CA GLU A 67 8.53 -15.45 13.30
C GLU A 67 9.62 -14.68 12.54
N LEU A 68 9.29 -14.15 11.37
CA LEU A 68 10.18 -13.29 10.59
C LEU A 68 10.48 -11.97 11.29
N ASN A 69 9.47 -11.34 11.91
CA ASN A 69 9.65 -10.11 12.69
C ASN A 69 10.66 -10.29 13.83
N GLU A 70 10.64 -11.43 14.52
CA GLU A 70 11.56 -11.76 15.62
C GLU A 70 13.02 -11.85 15.17
N THR A 71 13.29 -12.01 13.88
CA THR A 71 14.67 -12.01 13.35
C THR A 71 15.32 -10.62 13.37
N GLY A 72 14.53 -9.54 13.44
CA GLY A 72 15.01 -8.17 13.29
C GLY A 72 15.41 -7.79 11.85
N CYS A 73 15.13 -8.66 10.88
CA CYS A 73 15.44 -8.45 9.45
C CYS A 73 14.25 -8.01 8.61
N VAL A 74 13.12 -7.76 9.25
CA VAL A 74 11.86 -7.38 8.61
C VAL A 74 11.37 -6.05 9.16
N GLU A 75 10.86 -5.20 8.28
CA GLU A 75 10.16 -3.97 8.62
C GLU A 75 8.75 -3.99 8.05
N PHE A 76 7.75 -3.69 8.88
CA PHE A 76 6.37 -3.48 8.43
C PHE A 76 6.14 -2.02 8.12
N LEU A 77 5.62 -1.75 6.92
CA LEU A 77 5.30 -0.41 6.45
C LEU A 77 3.87 -0.04 6.85
N ALA A 78 3.62 1.23 7.11
CA ALA A 78 2.27 1.74 7.24
C ALA A 78 1.65 1.96 5.86
N GLU A 79 0.34 1.73 5.75
CA GLU A 79 -0.45 2.07 4.57
C GLU A 79 -1.90 2.43 4.96
N THR A 80 -2.80 2.65 4.00
CA THR A 80 -4.23 2.78 4.26
C THR A 80 -4.83 1.42 4.64
N TYR A 81 -5.71 1.40 5.63
CA TYR A 81 -6.30 0.15 6.14
C TYR A 81 -7.01 -0.67 5.07
N ALA A 82 -7.79 0.01 4.23
CA ALA A 82 -8.59 -0.62 3.18
C ALA A 82 -7.88 -0.72 1.82
N HIS A 83 -6.60 -0.41 1.71
CA HIS A 83 -5.93 -0.23 0.43
C HIS A 83 -6.71 0.73 -0.49
N SER A 84 -7.09 1.87 0.05
CA SER A 84 -8.03 2.83 -0.53
C SER A 84 -7.35 3.99 -1.23
N LEU A 85 -8.11 4.73 -2.05
CA LEU A 85 -7.70 6.01 -2.63
C LEU A 85 -8.03 7.22 -1.73
N ALA A 86 -8.20 7.01 -0.43
CA ALA A 86 -8.55 8.07 0.51
C ALA A 86 -7.54 9.23 0.51
N SER A 87 -6.27 8.97 0.22
CA SER A 87 -5.24 10.01 0.09
C SER A 87 -5.53 11.06 -1.00
N ILE A 88 -6.39 10.72 -1.97
CA ILE A 88 -6.85 11.63 -3.04
C ILE A 88 -8.24 12.21 -2.72
N GLY A 89 -9.12 11.40 -2.11
CA GLY A 89 -10.54 11.72 -1.99
C GLY A 89 -10.93 12.44 -0.71
N ASP A 90 -10.38 11.99 0.44
CA ASP A 90 -10.77 12.49 1.77
C ASP A 90 -9.58 12.41 2.73
N PRO A 91 -8.89 13.54 2.99
CA PRO A 91 -7.74 13.59 3.89
C PRO A 91 -8.02 13.09 5.32
N GLU A 92 -9.21 13.32 5.86
CA GLU A 92 -9.55 12.88 7.22
C GLU A 92 -9.78 11.36 7.26
N GLU A 93 -10.42 10.81 6.24
CA GLU A 93 -10.55 9.36 6.09
C GLU A 93 -9.18 8.70 5.89
N PHE A 94 -8.32 9.30 5.07
CA PHE A 94 -6.93 8.85 4.90
C PHE A 94 -6.20 8.74 6.24
N LYS A 95 -6.21 9.82 7.03
CA LYS A 95 -5.58 9.84 8.35
C LYS A 95 -6.17 8.80 9.30
N ALA A 96 -7.49 8.63 9.27
CA ALA A 96 -8.17 7.64 10.10
C ALA A 96 -7.74 6.21 9.74
N GLN A 97 -7.72 5.87 8.46
CA GLN A 97 -7.30 4.54 8.00
C GLN A 97 -5.82 4.25 8.31
N VAL A 98 -4.93 5.23 8.12
CA VAL A 98 -3.50 5.04 8.44
C VAL A 98 -3.29 4.80 9.93
N ARG A 99 -3.99 5.53 10.80
CA ARG A 99 -3.93 5.30 12.25
C ARG A 99 -4.45 3.90 12.61
N MET A 100 -5.61 3.52 12.06
CA MET A 100 -6.19 2.19 12.29
C MET A 100 -5.25 1.07 11.84
N HIS A 101 -4.59 1.25 10.69
CA HIS A 101 -3.59 0.32 10.17
C HIS A 101 -2.37 0.22 11.11
N THR A 102 -1.83 1.35 11.53
CA THR A 102 -0.68 1.40 12.45
C THR A 102 -0.99 0.70 13.78
N GLU A 103 -2.19 0.94 14.33
CA GLU A 103 -2.66 0.26 15.55
C GLU A 103 -2.80 -1.26 15.34
N LYS A 104 -3.31 -1.70 14.18
CA LYS A 104 -3.44 -3.11 13.82
C LYS A 104 -2.07 -3.80 13.74
N VAL A 105 -1.12 -3.21 13.04
CA VAL A 105 0.25 -3.73 12.92
C VAL A 105 0.93 -3.78 14.31
N LYS A 106 0.78 -2.74 15.11
CA LYS A 106 1.34 -2.68 16.46
C LYS A 106 0.73 -3.74 17.37
N ALA A 107 -0.58 -3.97 17.29
CA ALA A 107 -1.25 -5.00 18.09
C ALA A 107 -0.83 -6.41 17.69
N LEU A 108 -0.60 -6.65 16.39
CA LEU A 108 -0.28 -7.97 15.86
C LEU A 108 1.21 -8.33 16.00
N PHE A 109 2.10 -7.40 15.66
CA PHE A 109 3.55 -7.64 15.57
C PHE A 109 4.37 -6.96 16.67
N GLY A 110 3.76 -6.12 17.51
CA GLY A 110 4.46 -5.41 18.59
C GLY A 110 5.37 -4.27 18.12
N VAL A 111 5.33 -3.91 16.82
CA VAL A 111 6.17 -2.87 16.22
C VAL A 111 5.31 -1.72 15.71
N GLU A 112 5.85 -0.51 15.79
CA GLU A 112 5.20 0.69 15.26
C GLU A 112 5.84 1.07 13.92
N PRO A 113 5.07 1.05 12.80
CA PRO A 113 5.59 1.42 11.50
C PRO A 113 6.14 2.86 11.49
N LYS A 114 7.33 3.04 10.94
CA LYS A 114 7.99 4.36 10.82
C LYS A 114 8.03 4.89 9.41
N VAL A 115 7.81 4.02 8.45
CA VAL A 115 7.88 4.30 7.02
C VAL A 115 6.52 4.03 6.41
N PHE A 116 6.09 4.92 5.54
CA PHE A 116 4.79 4.84 4.88
C PHE A 116 4.93 4.40 3.42
N ARG A 117 4.01 3.55 2.98
CA ARG A 117 3.83 3.19 1.57
C ARG A 117 2.36 3.35 1.22
N ASN A 118 2.02 4.29 0.35
CA ASN A 118 0.64 4.51 -0.03
C ASN A 118 0.12 3.42 -0.97
N THR A 119 -1.21 3.25 -0.98
CA THR A 119 -1.93 2.45 -1.98
C THR A 119 -1.35 2.72 -3.36
N GLU A 120 -0.98 1.63 -4.07
CA GLU A 120 -0.49 1.67 -5.46
C GLU A 120 0.71 2.62 -5.68
N LEU A 121 1.53 2.84 -4.65
CA LEU A 121 2.63 3.81 -4.65
C LEU A 121 2.21 5.23 -5.02
N ILE A 122 0.93 5.56 -4.85
CA ILE A 122 0.38 6.87 -5.19
C ILE A 122 1.05 7.95 -4.32
N TYR A 123 1.59 8.95 -4.99
CA TYR A 123 2.30 10.06 -4.36
C TYR A 123 2.00 11.38 -5.07
N SER A 124 1.86 12.45 -4.29
CA SER A 124 1.90 13.84 -4.72
C SER A 124 2.45 14.71 -3.59
N ASP A 125 2.71 15.98 -3.90
CA ASP A 125 3.14 16.95 -2.91
C ASP A 125 2.11 17.07 -1.77
N ASP A 126 0.80 17.11 -2.06
CA ASP A 126 -0.26 17.17 -1.04
C ASP A 126 -0.28 15.90 -0.16
N ILE A 127 -0.10 14.72 -0.75
CA ILE A 127 -0.03 13.47 0.00
C ILE A 127 1.18 13.47 0.93
N SER A 128 2.31 14.01 0.49
CA SER A 128 3.51 14.10 1.33
C SER A 128 3.28 14.96 2.58
N GLU A 129 2.45 16.00 2.48
CA GLU A 129 2.06 16.80 3.64
C GLU A 129 1.27 15.99 4.65
N LEU A 130 0.25 15.25 4.20
CA LEU A 130 -0.57 14.39 5.05
C LEU A 130 0.27 13.30 5.76
N VAL A 131 1.21 12.69 5.03
CA VAL A 131 2.11 11.66 5.57
C VAL A 131 3.05 12.25 6.61
N TYR A 132 3.59 13.44 6.36
CA TYR A 132 4.43 14.14 7.32
C TYR A 132 3.67 14.53 8.59
N GLU A 133 2.43 15.02 8.48
CA GLU A 133 1.57 15.33 9.62
C GLU A 133 1.26 14.10 10.50
N LEU A 134 1.21 12.91 9.91
CA LEU A 134 1.06 11.65 10.63
C LEU A 134 2.32 11.20 11.37
N GLY A 135 3.47 11.88 11.16
CA GLY A 135 4.69 11.66 11.90
C GLY A 135 5.64 10.62 11.32
N PHE A 136 5.46 10.21 10.06
CA PHE A 136 6.36 9.25 9.40
C PHE A 136 7.71 9.89 9.06
N GLU A 137 8.77 9.07 9.14
CA GLU A 137 10.15 9.46 8.85
C GLU A 137 10.43 9.50 7.35
N GLY A 138 9.73 8.68 6.58
CA GLY A 138 9.88 8.59 5.16
C GLY A 138 8.78 7.80 4.47
N MET A 139 8.81 7.83 3.14
CA MET A 139 7.80 7.21 2.29
C MET A 139 8.44 6.48 1.12
N LEU A 140 7.87 5.35 0.74
CA LEU A 140 8.17 4.64 -0.48
C LEU A 140 7.22 5.08 -1.59
N THR A 141 7.74 5.37 -2.78
CA THR A 141 6.93 5.80 -3.92
C THR A 141 7.53 5.38 -5.26
N GLU A 142 6.84 5.69 -6.33
CA GLU A 142 7.28 5.42 -7.71
C GLU A 142 8.45 6.35 -8.11
N GLY A 143 9.33 5.85 -8.98
CA GLY A 143 10.41 6.60 -9.62
C GLY A 143 10.07 7.03 -11.05
N ALA A 144 8.92 7.71 -11.24
CA ALA A 144 8.41 8.05 -12.54
C ALA A 144 9.35 8.94 -13.35
N LYS A 145 9.67 8.55 -14.59
CA LYS A 145 10.63 9.25 -15.46
C LYS A 145 10.22 10.69 -15.78
N HIS A 146 8.92 10.94 -15.93
CA HIS A 146 8.42 12.30 -16.21
C HIS A 146 8.60 13.26 -15.03
N VAL A 147 8.70 12.73 -13.79
CA VAL A 147 9.01 13.49 -12.57
C VAL A 147 10.51 13.64 -12.40
N LEU A 148 11.25 12.55 -12.56
CA LEU A 148 12.69 12.53 -12.35
C LEU A 148 13.47 13.22 -13.47
N GLY A 149 12.97 13.20 -14.71
CA GLY A 149 13.70 13.68 -15.87
C GLY A 149 15.00 12.91 -16.07
N TRP A 150 16.13 13.59 -15.86
CA TRP A 150 17.47 12.99 -15.94
C TRP A 150 17.99 12.41 -14.60
N LYS A 151 17.28 12.64 -13.49
CA LYS A 151 17.65 12.14 -12.17
C LYS A 151 17.46 10.61 -12.09
N SER A 152 18.34 9.95 -11.35
CA SER A 152 18.21 8.51 -11.07
C SER A 152 17.31 8.25 -9.86
N PRO A 153 16.51 7.16 -9.85
CA PRO A 153 15.76 6.74 -8.66
C PRO A 153 16.64 6.16 -7.55
N ASN A 154 17.94 5.98 -7.80
CA ASN A 154 18.87 5.25 -6.94
C ASN A 154 19.51 6.10 -5.84
N TYR A 155 18.78 7.10 -5.37
CA TYR A 155 19.17 7.99 -4.27
C TYR A 155 18.01 8.21 -3.31
N VAL A 156 18.31 8.69 -2.11
CA VAL A 156 17.30 9.23 -1.21
C VAL A 156 16.96 10.64 -1.65
N TYR A 157 15.68 10.92 -1.81
CA TYR A 157 15.16 12.26 -2.09
C TYR A 157 14.40 12.82 -0.88
N ALA A 158 14.04 14.09 -0.94
CA ALA A 158 13.12 14.73 -0.02
C ALA A 158 11.86 15.21 -0.77
N SER A 159 10.75 15.32 -0.07
CA SER A 159 9.57 16.03 -0.57
C SER A 159 9.91 17.52 -0.77
N ALA A 160 9.49 18.09 -1.89
CA ALA A 160 9.73 19.53 -2.16
C ALA A 160 9.01 20.45 -1.16
N ILE A 161 7.82 20.05 -0.70
CA ILE A 161 7.02 20.86 0.25
C ILE A 161 7.26 20.49 1.71
N ARG A 162 7.76 19.28 1.98
CA ARG A 162 8.13 18.79 3.32
C ARG A 162 9.53 18.18 3.29
N PRO A 163 10.61 18.99 3.29
CA PRO A 163 11.97 18.48 3.15
C PRO A 163 12.42 17.51 4.25
N GLN A 164 11.69 17.43 5.35
CA GLN A 164 11.92 16.48 6.44
C GLN A 164 11.42 15.07 6.08
N LEU A 165 10.42 14.94 5.21
CA LEU A 165 9.95 13.66 4.72
C LEU A 165 10.88 13.16 3.61
N LYS A 166 11.55 12.04 3.87
CA LYS A 166 12.46 11.41 2.94
C LYS A 166 11.73 10.42 2.04
N LEU A 167 12.23 10.23 0.83
CA LEU A 167 11.60 9.38 -0.18
C LEU A 167 12.59 8.35 -0.70
N LEU A 168 12.16 7.10 -0.79
CA LEU A 168 12.80 6.03 -1.54
C LEU A 168 11.96 5.73 -2.78
N LEU A 169 12.60 5.77 -3.95
CA LEU A 169 11.93 5.64 -5.23
C LEU A 169 12.14 4.25 -5.81
N LYS A 170 11.06 3.67 -6.33
CA LYS A 170 11.11 2.38 -7.03
C LYS A 170 12.05 2.46 -8.23
N ASN A 171 12.94 1.50 -8.35
CA ASN A 171 13.67 1.28 -9.58
C ASN A 171 12.87 0.35 -10.49
N ASP A 172 12.31 0.88 -11.57
CA ASP A 172 11.45 0.14 -12.49
C ASP A 172 12.16 -1.06 -13.09
N ARG A 173 13.39 -0.86 -13.60
CA ARG A 173 14.13 -1.94 -14.25
C ARG A 173 14.29 -3.15 -13.34
N PHE A 174 14.88 -2.96 -12.17
CA PHE A 174 15.16 -4.07 -11.25
C PHE A 174 13.90 -4.66 -10.62
N SER A 175 12.85 -3.87 -10.48
CA SER A 175 11.54 -4.36 -10.02
C SER A 175 10.85 -5.21 -11.09
N GLU A 176 10.83 -4.76 -12.33
CA GLU A 176 10.19 -5.46 -13.45
C GLU A 176 10.97 -6.70 -13.90
N ASP A 177 12.30 -6.70 -13.76
CA ASP A 177 13.12 -7.91 -14.01
C ASP A 177 12.66 -9.07 -13.13
N LEU A 178 12.21 -8.80 -11.91
CA LEU A 178 11.70 -9.80 -10.98
C LEU A 178 10.21 -10.10 -11.19
N SER A 179 9.38 -9.07 -11.40
CA SER A 179 7.93 -9.23 -11.39
C SER A 179 7.32 -9.57 -12.74
N ILE A 180 7.93 -9.13 -13.84
CA ILE A 180 7.38 -9.28 -15.19
C ILE A 180 8.27 -10.18 -16.06
N ARG A 181 9.58 -9.89 -16.06
CA ARG A 181 10.51 -10.51 -17.03
C ARG A 181 11.12 -11.83 -16.58
N PHE A 182 10.97 -12.21 -15.30
CA PHE A 182 11.66 -13.35 -14.71
C PHE A 182 11.43 -14.65 -15.49
N ASP A 183 10.19 -14.91 -15.91
CA ASP A 183 9.79 -16.11 -16.66
C ASP A 183 9.47 -15.80 -18.14
N ASP A 184 9.90 -14.67 -18.65
CA ASP A 184 9.75 -14.33 -20.06
C ASP A 184 10.86 -14.97 -20.89
N HIS A 185 10.59 -16.13 -21.49
CA HIS A 185 11.52 -16.86 -22.36
C HIS A 185 11.93 -16.08 -23.61
N SER A 186 11.22 -15.03 -23.99
CA SER A 186 11.58 -14.16 -25.11
C SER A 186 12.56 -13.05 -24.73
N TRP A 187 12.74 -12.82 -23.44
CA TRP A 187 13.65 -11.79 -22.96
C TRP A 187 15.11 -12.21 -23.16
N LYS A 188 15.93 -11.32 -23.73
CA LYS A 188 17.32 -11.61 -24.09
C LYS A 188 18.23 -12.01 -22.91
N GLU A 189 17.88 -11.60 -21.68
CA GLU A 189 18.62 -11.94 -20.46
C GLU A 189 18.08 -13.22 -19.78
N TYR A 190 17.04 -13.86 -20.36
CA TYR A 190 16.50 -15.11 -19.84
C TYR A 190 17.54 -16.25 -19.95
N PRO A 191 17.64 -17.16 -18.98
CA PRO A 191 17.04 -17.07 -17.65
C PRO A 191 17.75 -16.05 -16.76
N LEU A 192 16.98 -15.30 -15.94
CA LEU A 192 17.54 -14.42 -14.94
C LEU A 192 18.07 -15.25 -13.78
N THR A 193 19.36 -15.12 -13.50
CA THR A 193 20.02 -15.77 -12.37
C THR A 193 20.49 -14.73 -11.35
N ALA A 194 20.67 -15.14 -10.09
CA ALA A 194 21.03 -14.22 -9.01
C ALA A 194 22.38 -13.50 -9.27
N ASP A 195 23.36 -14.19 -9.88
CA ASP A 195 24.63 -13.59 -10.26
C ASP A 195 24.47 -12.52 -11.36
N LYS A 196 23.64 -12.78 -12.38
CA LYS A 196 23.34 -11.77 -13.42
C LYS A 196 22.65 -10.54 -12.82
N TYR A 197 21.66 -10.75 -11.96
CA TYR A 197 20.92 -9.67 -11.32
C TYR A 197 21.82 -8.80 -10.44
N ILE A 198 22.61 -9.42 -9.59
CA ILE A 198 23.57 -8.72 -8.72
C ILE A 198 24.67 -8.02 -9.55
N SER A 199 25.18 -8.67 -10.59
CA SER A 199 26.16 -8.03 -11.49
C SER A 199 25.58 -6.80 -12.20
N ALA A 200 24.29 -6.84 -12.59
CA ALA A 200 23.64 -5.69 -13.19
C ALA A 200 23.44 -4.54 -12.17
N ILE A 201 23.16 -4.86 -10.90
CA ILE A 201 23.10 -3.88 -9.81
C ILE A 201 24.50 -3.24 -9.59
N SER A 202 25.53 -4.07 -9.52
CA SER A 202 26.92 -3.60 -9.33
C SER A 202 27.43 -2.73 -10.49
N ALA A 203 26.86 -2.87 -11.67
CA ALA A 203 27.19 -2.09 -12.86
C ALA A 203 26.42 -0.75 -12.94
N THR A 204 25.65 -0.38 -11.92
CA THR A 204 25.01 0.94 -11.88
C THR A 204 26.05 2.06 -11.79
N ALA A 205 25.64 3.28 -12.11
CA ALA A 205 26.55 4.41 -12.20
C ALA A 205 27.29 4.68 -10.88
N GLU A 206 28.54 5.09 -10.97
CA GLU A 206 29.33 5.48 -9.80
C GLU A 206 28.64 6.58 -9.00
N GLY A 207 28.45 6.36 -7.70
CA GLY A 207 27.73 7.27 -6.81
C GLY A 207 26.29 6.88 -6.54
N GLU A 208 25.66 6.04 -7.35
CA GLU A 208 24.36 5.44 -7.08
C GLU A 208 24.52 4.32 -6.06
N LYS A 209 23.99 4.52 -4.85
CA LYS A 209 24.24 3.62 -3.73
C LYS A 209 23.02 2.85 -3.23
N ILE A 210 21.86 3.15 -3.75
CA ILE A 210 20.60 2.59 -3.26
C ILE A 210 19.78 2.07 -4.43
N ILE A 211 19.39 0.81 -4.41
CA ILE A 211 18.48 0.21 -5.37
C ILE A 211 17.23 -0.23 -4.59
N ASN A 212 16.08 0.29 -4.99
CA ASN A 212 14.79 -0.08 -4.41
C ASN A 212 14.04 -0.96 -5.41
N ALA A 213 14.01 -2.26 -5.16
CA ALA A 213 13.20 -3.21 -5.91
C ALA A 213 11.90 -3.47 -5.15
N PHE A 214 10.77 -3.07 -5.74
CA PHE A 214 9.44 -3.26 -5.19
C PHE A 214 8.67 -4.26 -6.07
N MET A 215 7.98 -5.19 -5.44
CA MET A 215 7.16 -6.16 -6.13
C MET A 215 5.98 -6.60 -5.27
N ASN A 216 4.94 -7.09 -5.90
CA ASN A 216 3.88 -7.80 -5.22
C ASN A 216 4.40 -9.13 -4.68
N TYR A 217 3.91 -9.55 -3.51
CA TYR A 217 4.40 -10.76 -2.89
C TYR A 217 4.01 -12.02 -3.69
N GLU A 218 2.91 -11.97 -4.41
CA GLU A 218 2.39 -12.99 -5.32
C GLU A 218 3.32 -13.32 -6.50
N VAL A 219 4.32 -12.49 -6.76
CA VAL A 219 5.43 -12.81 -7.68
C VAL A 219 6.07 -14.15 -7.29
N LEU A 220 6.15 -14.43 -5.98
CA LEU A 220 6.75 -15.63 -5.43
C LEU A 220 5.72 -16.77 -5.35
N GLY A 221 5.71 -17.64 -6.33
CA GLY A 221 4.91 -18.86 -6.34
C GLY A 221 3.52 -18.75 -6.98
N SER A 222 2.98 -17.53 -7.19
CA SER A 222 1.71 -17.32 -7.89
C SER A 222 1.91 -16.80 -9.30
N MET A 223 2.55 -15.64 -9.48
CA MET A 223 2.84 -15.10 -10.81
C MET A 223 3.96 -15.90 -11.49
N HIS A 224 5.02 -16.20 -10.75
CA HIS A 224 6.07 -17.13 -11.18
C HIS A 224 5.99 -18.40 -10.33
N ALA A 225 5.55 -19.49 -10.92
CA ALA A 225 5.42 -20.78 -10.24
C ALA A 225 6.77 -21.28 -9.70
N ALA A 226 6.74 -22.19 -8.73
CA ALA A 226 7.96 -22.67 -8.08
C ALA A 226 8.95 -23.34 -9.05
N ASP A 227 8.46 -23.99 -10.14
CA ASP A 227 9.25 -24.64 -11.16
C ASP A 227 9.98 -23.69 -12.11
N THR A 228 9.67 -22.39 -12.09
CA THR A 228 10.43 -21.35 -12.80
C THR A 228 11.81 -21.10 -12.19
N GLY A 229 12.06 -21.59 -10.97
CA GLY A 229 13.29 -21.35 -10.22
C GLY A 229 13.32 -20.05 -9.42
N ILE A 230 12.18 -19.36 -9.26
CA ILE A 230 12.10 -18.08 -8.55
C ILE A 230 12.59 -18.17 -7.10
N PHE A 231 12.25 -19.26 -6.40
CA PHE A 231 12.71 -19.48 -5.03
C PHE A 231 14.22 -19.73 -4.93
N ASP A 232 14.79 -20.47 -5.87
CA ASP A 232 16.24 -20.74 -5.92
C ASP A 232 17.01 -19.46 -6.26
N PHE A 233 16.44 -18.61 -7.12
CA PHE A 233 16.98 -17.29 -7.40
C PHE A 233 17.08 -16.45 -6.12
N PHE A 234 15.99 -16.32 -5.36
CA PHE A 234 16.00 -15.55 -4.12
C PHE A 234 16.95 -16.14 -3.07
N LYS A 235 16.96 -17.45 -2.89
CA LYS A 235 17.89 -18.11 -1.95
C LYS A 235 19.35 -17.85 -2.27
N ALA A 236 19.70 -17.68 -3.53
CA ALA A 236 21.07 -17.40 -3.96
C ALA A 236 21.47 -15.92 -3.82
N LEU A 237 20.50 -14.99 -3.80
CA LEU A 237 20.75 -13.54 -3.79
C LEU A 237 21.74 -13.10 -2.70
N PRO A 238 21.60 -13.49 -1.41
CA PRO A 238 22.48 -13.00 -0.35
C PRO A 238 23.96 -13.29 -0.59
N GLN A 239 24.28 -14.50 -1.08
CA GLN A 239 25.67 -14.90 -1.32
C GLN A 239 26.33 -14.10 -2.46
N TYR A 240 25.58 -13.84 -3.53
CA TYR A 240 26.08 -13.01 -4.64
C TYR A 240 26.18 -11.54 -4.25
N ALA A 241 25.25 -11.03 -3.45
CA ALA A 241 25.28 -9.68 -2.94
C ALA A 241 26.50 -9.43 -2.06
N GLU A 242 26.78 -10.34 -1.09
CA GLU A 242 27.93 -10.24 -0.21
C GLU A 242 29.27 -10.23 -0.98
N ARG A 243 29.39 -11.06 -2.01
CA ARG A 243 30.59 -11.12 -2.88
C ARG A 243 30.82 -9.85 -3.70
N ASN A 244 29.81 -9.02 -3.85
CA ASN A 244 29.83 -7.77 -4.62
C ASN A 244 29.71 -6.52 -3.71
N ASP A 245 29.93 -6.67 -2.41
CA ASP A 245 29.84 -5.58 -1.42
C ASP A 245 28.47 -4.85 -1.42
N ILE A 246 27.40 -5.59 -1.74
CA ILE A 246 26.01 -5.12 -1.70
C ILE A 246 25.38 -5.57 -0.41
N THR A 247 24.76 -4.66 0.35
CA THR A 247 24.06 -4.95 1.60
C THR A 247 22.56 -4.74 1.43
N PHE A 248 21.76 -5.57 2.13
CA PHE A 248 20.33 -5.37 2.26
C PHE A 248 20.03 -4.50 3.48
N SER A 249 19.14 -3.54 3.34
CA SER A 249 18.81 -2.59 4.40
C SER A 249 17.31 -2.40 4.53
N LEU A 250 16.85 -2.15 5.75
CA LEU A 250 15.48 -1.74 5.99
C LEU A 250 15.29 -0.26 5.59
N PRO A 251 14.11 0.14 5.09
CA PRO A 251 13.83 1.53 4.73
C PRO A 251 14.13 2.52 5.85
N SER A 252 13.76 2.22 7.10
CA SER A 252 14.05 3.08 8.27
C SER A 252 15.54 3.24 8.53
N GLU A 253 16.36 2.21 8.32
CA GLU A 253 17.84 2.29 8.45
C GLU A 253 18.41 3.25 7.41
N ILE A 254 17.93 3.17 6.16
CA ILE A 254 18.36 4.08 5.09
C ILE A 254 17.98 5.52 5.42
N PHE A 255 16.76 5.76 5.87
CA PHE A 255 16.32 7.10 6.24
C PHE A 255 17.10 7.68 7.43
N ALA A 256 17.48 6.86 8.40
CA ALA A 256 18.29 7.29 9.54
C ALA A 256 19.73 7.68 9.14
N GLN A 257 20.32 6.94 8.18
CA GLN A 257 21.75 7.05 7.88
C GLN A 257 22.04 7.94 6.66
N THR A 258 21.07 8.16 5.78
CA THR A 258 21.30 8.81 4.48
C THR A 258 20.59 10.16 4.39
N ARG A 259 21.34 11.17 3.94
CA ARG A 259 20.77 12.48 3.63
C ARG A 259 20.21 12.49 2.21
N PRO A 260 19.09 13.18 1.97
CA PRO A 260 18.59 13.39 0.63
C PRO A 260 19.62 14.12 -0.24
N VAL A 261 19.74 13.69 -1.49
CA VAL A 261 20.62 14.37 -2.47
C VAL A 261 19.95 15.60 -3.09
N ASP A 262 18.61 15.57 -3.18
CA ASP A 262 17.80 16.61 -3.79
C ASP A 262 16.35 16.45 -3.32
N SER A 263 15.48 17.36 -3.74
CA SER A 263 14.02 17.25 -3.56
C SER A 263 13.32 16.96 -4.89
N ILE A 264 12.16 16.33 -4.80
CA ILE A 264 11.26 16.15 -5.95
C ILE A 264 9.92 16.81 -5.67
N SER A 265 9.35 17.44 -6.70
CA SER A 265 8.03 18.03 -6.69
C SER A 265 7.11 17.23 -7.62
N VAL A 266 5.97 16.85 -7.10
CA VAL A 266 4.96 16.05 -7.79
C VAL A 266 3.59 16.70 -7.57
N PRO A 267 3.25 17.70 -8.40
CA PRO A 267 2.02 18.49 -8.22
C PRO A 267 0.74 17.69 -8.52
N TYR A 268 0.84 16.63 -9.30
CA TYR A 268 -0.28 15.75 -9.63
C TYR A 268 0.04 14.31 -9.22
N PRO A 269 -0.93 13.57 -8.66
CA PRO A 269 -0.68 12.21 -8.19
C PRO A 269 -0.11 11.30 -9.27
N MET A 270 1.03 10.67 -8.98
CA MET A 270 1.61 9.59 -9.76
C MET A 270 1.39 8.25 -9.09
N SER A 271 1.48 7.15 -9.86
CA SER A 271 1.42 5.77 -9.37
C SER A 271 2.44 4.88 -10.10
N TRP A 272 2.49 3.59 -9.74
CA TRP A 272 3.38 2.64 -10.41
C TRP A 272 2.81 2.02 -11.68
N VAL A 273 1.48 2.13 -11.88
CA VAL A 273 0.78 1.43 -12.97
C VAL A 273 0.94 2.16 -14.28
N ASP A 274 1.03 1.38 -15.37
CA ASP A 274 1.12 1.80 -16.76
C ASP A 274 2.34 2.67 -17.13
N GLU A 275 2.43 3.03 -18.41
CA GLU A 275 3.48 3.91 -18.91
C GLU A 275 3.27 5.36 -18.48
N GLU A 276 2.01 5.78 -18.32
CA GLU A 276 1.63 7.12 -17.91
C GLU A 276 2.03 7.43 -16.45
N LYS A 277 2.14 6.40 -15.61
CA LYS A 277 2.49 6.54 -14.20
C LYS A 277 1.59 7.54 -13.45
N ASP A 278 0.30 7.54 -13.76
CA ASP A 278 -0.72 8.39 -13.14
C ASP A 278 -1.80 7.56 -12.43
N CYS A 279 -2.91 8.19 -12.03
CA CYS A 279 -4.03 7.51 -11.36
C CYS A 279 -5.15 7.08 -12.32
N SER A 280 -4.93 7.13 -13.64
CA SER A 280 -6.00 6.84 -14.61
C SER A 280 -6.46 5.39 -14.65
N SER A 281 -5.71 4.46 -14.09
CA SER A 281 -6.15 3.07 -13.90
C SER A 281 -7.31 2.94 -12.92
N TRP A 282 -7.47 3.89 -11.99
CA TRP A 282 -8.57 3.93 -11.00
C TRP A 282 -9.55 5.07 -11.22
N LEU A 283 -9.17 6.15 -11.90
CA LEU A 283 -9.95 7.38 -12.06
C LEU A 283 -9.98 7.88 -13.49
N GLY A 284 -9.65 7.04 -14.46
CA GLY A 284 -9.46 7.44 -15.87
C GLY A 284 -10.74 7.58 -16.68
N ASN A 285 -11.85 6.97 -16.25
CA ASN A 285 -13.11 7.03 -16.99
C ASN A 285 -14.27 7.54 -16.11
N VAL A 286 -15.38 7.86 -16.76
CA VAL A 286 -16.55 8.44 -16.09
C VAL A 286 -17.20 7.52 -15.07
N LEU A 287 -17.11 6.19 -15.24
CA LEU A 287 -17.67 5.20 -14.31
C LEU A 287 -16.89 5.24 -12.99
N GLN A 288 -15.57 5.19 -13.10
CA GLN A 288 -14.67 5.25 -11.96
C GLN A 288 -14.82 6.57 -11.19
N GLN A 289 -14.87 7.69 -11.92
CA GLN A 289 -15.03 9.02 -11.33
C GLN A 289 -16.37 9.17 -10.61
N GLU A 290 -17.46 8.68 -11.18
CA GLU A 290 -18.78 8.73 -10.55
C GLU A 290 -18.84 7.85 -9.29
N ALA A 291 -18.32 6.63 -9.36
CA ALA A 291 -18.24 5.74 -8.20
C ALA A 291 -17.42 6.37 -7.06
N PHE A 292 -16.25 6.90 -7.39
CA PHE A 292 -15.37 7.55 -6.42
C PHE A 292 -15.99 8.82 -5.80
N ARG A 293 -16.63 9.65 -6.62
CA ARG A 293 -17.34 10.84 -6.16
C ARG A 293 -18.44 10.47 -5.17
N LYS A 294 -19.30 9.52 -5.52
CA LYS A 294 -20.40 9.05 -4.67
C LYS A 294 -19.92 8.43 -3.36
N LEU A 295 -18.83 7.66 -3.42
CA LEU A 295 -18.22 7.10 -2.23
C LEU A 295 -17.77 8.22 -1.27
N ASN A 296 -17.07 9.24 -1.76
CA ASN A 296 -16.56 10.31 -0.92
C ASN A 296 -17.66 11.24 -0.38
N GLU A 297 -18.76 11.42 -1.10
CA GLU A 297 -19.89 12.24 -0.65
C GLU A 297 -20.55 11.75 0.64
N ILE A 298 -20.52 10.44 0.91
CA ILE A 298 -21.15 9.88 2.12
C ILE A 298 -20.18 9.78 3.31
N SER A 299 -18.89 10.00 3.09
CA SER A 299 -17.81 9.80 4.04
C SER A 299 -18.03 10.52 5.39
N GLU A 300 -18.41 11.79 5.36
CA GLU A 300 -18.65 12.57 6.57
C GLU A 300 -19.80 11.97 7.41
N ARG A 301 -20.88 11.55 6.77
CA ARG A 301 -22.02 10.92 7.46
C ARG A 301 -21.62 9.58 8.09
N VAL A 302 -20.81 8.80 7.40
CA VAL A 302 -20.30 7.53 7.95
C VAL A 302 -19.44 7.76 9.19
N ARG A 303 -18.61 8.80 9.21
CA ARG A 303 -17.81 9.16 10.40
C ARG A 303 -18.69 9.43 11.62
N LEU A 304 -19.87 10.03 11.42
CA LEU A 304 -20.84 10.33 12.46
C LEU A 304 -21.68 9.12 12.89
N CYS A 305 -21.69 8.02 12.13
CA CYS A 305 -22.41 6.80 12.50
C CYS A 305 -21.73 6.09 13.67
N GLU A 306 -22.54 5.57 14.62
CA GLU A 306 -22.06 4.70 15.70
C GLU A 306 -22.18 3.20 15.37
N ASN A 307 -22.93 2.86 14.33
CA ASN A 307 -23.19 1.49 13.91
C ASN A 307 -21.91 0.80 13.38
N ARG A 308 -21.43 -0.17 14.14
CA ARG A 308 -20.18 -0.90 13.81
C ARG A 308 -20.23 -1.61 12.46
N ARG A 309 -21.42 -2.14 12.06
CA ARG A 309 -21.57 -2.84 10.79
C ARG A 309 -21.45 -1.85 9.61
N ILE A 310 -22.04 -0.66 9.73
CA ILE A 310 -21.88 0.39 8.74
C ILE A 310 -20.40 0.79 8.61
N LYS A 311 -19.69 0.95 9.72
CA LYS A 311 -18.25 1.27 9.69
C LYS A 311 -17.41 0.16 9.05
N GLN A 312 -17.76 -1.10 9.29
CA GLN A 312 -17.07 -2.24 8.67
C GLN A 312 -17.33 -2.30 7.16
N ASP A 313 -18.60 -2.20 6.74
CA ASP A 313 -18.97 -2.18 5.32
C ASP A 313 -18.31 -0.99 4.61
N TRP A 314 -18.20 0.17 5.28
CA TRP A 314 -17.51 1.36 4.78
C TRP A 314 -16.05 1.08 4.44
N ILE A 315 -15.33 0.42 5.33
CA ILE A 315 -13.93 0.06 5.11
C ILE A 315 -13.79 -0.80 3.85
N TYR A 316 -14.61 -1.83 3.70
CA TYR A 316 -14.53 -2.76 2.57
C TYR A 316 -14.91 -2.11 1.23
N LEU A 317 -15.88 -1.17 1.25
CA LEU A 317 -16.31 -0.45 0.04
C LEU A 317 -15.22 0.50 -0.51
N GLN A 318 -14.22 0.84 0.28
CA GLN A 318 -13.17 1.77 -0.11
C GLN A 318 -11.97 1.12 -0.81
N SER A 319 -11.89 -0.22 -0.91
CA SER A 319 -10.79 -0.86 -1.62
C SER A 319 -10.65 -0.31 -3.04
N SER A 320 -9.42 0.06 -3.41
CA SER A 320 -9.11 0.56 -4.74
C SER A 320 -9.41 -0.44 -5.85
N ASP A 321 -9.45 -1.74 -5.53
CA ASP A 321 -9.76 -2.81 -6.48
C ASP A 321 -11.14 -2.63 -7.12
N HIS A 322 -12.13 -2.16 -6.36
CA HIS A 322 -13.46 -1.89 -6.90
C HIS A 322 -13.42 -0.90 -8.07
N LEU A 323 -12.61 0.15 -7.95
CA LEU A 323 -12.42 1.14 -9.01
C LEU A 323 -11.56 0.58 -10.15
N TYR A 324 -10.54 -0.20 -9.83
CA TYR A 324 -9.68 -0.83 -10.82
C TYR A 324 -10.46 -1.77 -11.74
N TYR A 325 -11.41 -2.54 -11.22
CA TYR A 325 -12.27 -3.43 -12.00
C TYR A 325 -13.19 -2.68 -12.99
N MET A 326 -13.42 -1.39 -12.80
CA MET A 326 -14.16 -0.53 -13.72
C MET A 326 -13.28 0.09 -14.82
N SER A 327 -11.97 -0.19 -14.81
CA SER A 327 -11.05 0.36 -15.82
C SER A 327 -11.34 -0.21 -17.21
N THR A 328 -11.34 0.69 -18.20
CA THR A 328 -11.46 0.33 -19.63
C THR A 328 -10.11 0.29 -20.35
N LYS A 329 -9.01 0.58 -19.63
CA LYS A 329 -7.65 0.60 -20.20
C LYS A 329 -7.08 -0.80 -20.42
N HIS A 330 -7.39 -1.73 -19.54
CA HIS A 330 -6.77 -3.05 -19.52
C HIS A 330 -7.79 -4.16 -19.39
N TYR A 331 -7.46 -5.32 -19.99
CA TYR A 331 -8.11 -6.55 -19.61
C TYR A 331 -7.60 -6.94 -18.21
N ASN A 332 -8.48 -6.85 -17.22
CA ASN A 332 -8.12 -7.14 -15.85
C ASN A 332 -8.27 -8.64 -15.55
N LEU A 333 -7.15 -9.35 -15.58
CA LEU A 333 -7.08 -10.79 -15.30
C LEU A 333 -7.55 -11.18 -13.89
N PHE A 334 -7.51 -10.24 -12.96
CA PHE A 334 -7.88 -10.47 -11.55
C PHE A 334 -9.30 -10.00 -11.23
N SER A 335 -10.01 -9.41 -12.20
CA SER A 335 -11.39 -8.97 -12.00
C SER A 335 -12.33 -10.18 -11.88
N PRO A 336 -13.21 -10.23 -10.86
CA PRO A 336 -14.27 -11.22 -10.77
C PRO A 336 -15.41 -10.96 -11.75
N TYR A 337 -15.33 -9.86 -12.51
CA TYR A 337 -16.37 -9.41 -13.46
C TYR A 337 -15.94 -9.65 -14.91
N ASP A 338 -16.89 -9.96 -15.76
CA ASP A 338 -16.66 -10.19 -17.19
C ASP A 338 -16.30 -8.88 -17.94
N ASN A 339 -16.74 -7.74 -17.43
CA ASN A 339 -16.48 -6.43 -18.03
C ASN A 339 -16.59 -5.29 -17.02
N PRO A 340 -16.06 -4.09 -17.34
CA PRO A 340 -16.09 -2.92 -16.46
C PRO A 340 -17.48 -2.41 -16.10
N TYR A 341 -18.48 -2.61 -16.96
CA TYR A 341 -19.85 -2.15 -16.72
C TYR A 341 -20.54 -3.00 -15.66
N ASP A 342 -20.28 -4.31 -15.62
CA ASP A 342 -20.80 -5.21 -14.60
C ASP A 342 -20.17 -4.88 -13.24
N ALA A 343 -18.88 -4.59 -13.21
CA ALA A 343 -18.20 -4.11 -12.01
C ALA A 343 -18.82 -2.82 -11.48
N PHE A 344 -19.04 -1.83 -12.36
CA PHE A 344 -19.67 -0.57 -12.01
C PHE A 344 -21.10 -0.76 -11.50
N ASN A 345 -21.93 -1.51 -12.23
CA ASN A 345 -23.33 -1.71 -11.85
C ASN A 345 -23.45 -2.42 -10.50
N ASN A 346 -22.65 -3.46 -10.28
CA ASN A 346 -22.66 -4.17 -9.01
C ASN A 346 -22.21 -3.27 -7.85
N TYR A 347 -21.09 -2.57 -8.02
CA TYR A 347 -20.58 -1.66 -7.01
C TYR A 347 -21.59 -0.55 -6.68
N MET A 348 -22.19 0.08 -7.70
CA MET A 348 -23.16 1.16 -7.49
C MET A 348 -24.46 0.69 -6.85
N ASN A 349 -24.89 -0.55 -7.11
CA ASN A 349 -26.04 -1.14 -6.41
C ASN A 349 -25.73 -1.33 -4.92
N VAL A 350 -24.57 -1.89 -4.58
CA VAL A 350 -24.13 -2.06 -3.20
C VAL A 350 -23.95 -0.70 -2.51
N LEU A 351 -23.28 0.24 -3.15
CA LEU A 351 -23.07 1.59 -2.61
C LEU A 351 -24.39 2.32 -2.37
N SER A 352 -25.36 2.19 -3.29
CA SER A 352 -26.68 2.81 -3.14
C SER A 352 -27.44 2.25 -1.95
N ASP A 353 -27.44 0.93 -1.75
CA ASP A 353 -28.03 0.30 -0.56
C ASP A 353 -27.31 0.74 0.72
N PHE A 354 -25.99 0.79 0.68
CA PHE A 354 -25.17 1.28 1.79
C PHE A 354 -25.54 2.73 2.17
N ILE A 355 -25.66 3.63 1.17
CA ILE A 355 -26.04 5.03 1.39
C ILE A 355 -27.42 5.10 2.07
N LEU A 356 -28.40 4.34 1.62
CA LEU A 356 -29.73 4.29 2.25
C LEU A 356 -29.64 3.84 3.72
N ARG A 357 -28.81 2.87 4.02
CA ARG A 357 -28.57 2.39 5.39
C ARG A 357 -27.90 3.45 6.26
N VAL A 358 -26.95 4.21 5.71
CA VAL A 358 -26.32 5.34 6.39
C VAL A 358 -27.34 6.43 6.64
N GLU A 359 -28.11 6.83 5.62
CA GLU A 359 -29.13 7.86 5.76
C GLU A 359 -30.21 7.51 6.78
N ALA A 360 -30.56 6.23 6.89
CA ALA A 360 -31.53 5.74 7.89
C ALA A 360 -31.03 5.90 9.35
N GLN A 361 -29.73 6.14 9.58
CA GLN A 361 -29.19 6.45 10.91
C GLN A 361 -29.48 7.89 11.32
N PHE A 362 -29.83 8.74 10.35
CA PHE A 362 -30.06 10.15 10.57
C PHE A 362 -31.56 10.48 10.44
N PRO A 363 -32.05 11.39 11.24
CA PRO A 363 -33.45 11.77 11.21
C PRO A 363 -33.82 12.50 9.89
N SER A 364 -35.02 12.26 9.38
CA SER A 364 -35.49 12.69 8.06
C SER A 364 -36.42 13.94 8.04
N SER A 365 -36.53 14.69 9.14
CA SER A 365 -37.36 15.91 9.22
C SER A 365 -36.50 17.18 9.34
N ILE A 366 -37.09 18.35 9.01
CA ILE A 366 -36.41 19.66 9.08
C ILE A 366 -35.89 19.98 10.48
N GLU A 367 -36.62 19.61 11.54
CA GLU A 367 -36.14 19.72 12.94
C GLU A 367 -34.90 18.91 13.20
N ASN A 368 -34.66 17.92 12.39
CA ASN A 368 -33.57 16.97 12.45
C ASN A 368 -32.38 17.38 11.56
N GLU A 369 -32.57 18.21 10.52
CA GLU A 369 -31.46 18.87 9.81
C GLU A 369 -30.78 19.91 10.69
N GLU A 370 -31.54 20.65 11.49
CA GLU A 370 -30.97 21.56 12.49
C GLU A 370 -30.19 20.80 13.56
N LEU A 371 -30.69 19.63 14.01
CA LEU A 371 -29.98 18.77 14.95
C LEU A 371 -28.69 18.19 14.34
N ASN A 372 -28.72 17.76 13.10
CA ASN A 372 -27.55 17.26 12.40
C ASN A 372 -26.51 18.37 12.18
N SER A 373 -26.95 19.59 11.81
CA SER A 373 -26.08 20.76 11.71
C SER A 373 -25.44 21.12 13.06
N LEU A 374 -26.20 21.01 14.14
CA LEU A 374 -25.72 21.22 15.51
C LEU A 374 -24.72 20.12 15.91
N LEU A 375 -24.98 18.85 15.60
CA LEU A 375 -24.06 17.72 15.86
C LEU A 375 -22.74 17.88 15.10
N THR A 376 -22.79 18.25 13.83
CA THR A 376 -21.61 18.56 13.03
C THR A 376 -20.80 19.71 13.62
N THR A 377 -21.50 20.76 14.08
CA THR A 377 -20.87 21.90 14.74
C THR A 377 -20.20 21.52 16.05
N ILE A 378 -20.86 20.68 16.87
CA ILE A 378 -20.31 20.16 18.13
C ILE A 378 -19.07 19.30 17.86
N GLN A 379 -19.10 18.46 16.84
CA GLN A 379 -17.96 17.63 16.43
C GLN A 379 -16.77 18.49 16.02
N ASN A 380 -16.98 19.45 15.13
CA ASN A 380 -15.93 20.38 14.69
C ASN A 380 -15.34 21.18 15.86
N GLN A 381 -16.19 21.61 16.80
CA GLN A 381 -15.72 22.28 18.03
C GLN A 381 -14.94 21.32 18.94
N GLY A 382 -15.33 20.07 19.04
CA GLY A 382 -14.62 19.02 19.79
C GLY A 382 -13.22 18.78 19.25
N ASP A 383 -13.09 18.69 17.94
CA ASP A 383 -11.81 18.49 17.24
C ASP A 383 -10.90 19.71 17.42
N GLU A 384 -11.47 20.93 17.30
CA GLU A 384 -10.74 22.18 17.54
C GLU A 384 -10.26 22.29 18.99
N ILE A 385 -11.10 21.96 19.97
CA ILE A 385 -10.73 21.92 21.39
C ILE A 385 -9.59 20.92 21.61
N THR A 386 -9.64 19.77 20.95
CA THR A 386 -8.60 18.74 21.07
C THR A 386 -7.29 19.23 20.48
N ARG A 387 -7.33 19.91 19.33
CA ARG A 387 -6.19 20.55 18.70
C ARG A 387 -5.57 21.62 19.61
N LEU A 388 -6.39 22.53 20.09
CA LEU A 388 -5.93 23.63 20.97
C LEU A 388 -5.37 23.13 22.30
N LYS A 389 -5.91 22.04 22.86
CA LYS A 389 -5.33 21.42 24.07
C LYS A 389 -3.94 20.86 23.80
N LYS A 390 -3.71 20.20 22.66
CA LYS A 390 -2.39 19.70 22.27
C LYS A 390 -1.39 20.84 22.04
N GLU A 391 -1.82 21.92 21.40
CA GLU A 391 -0.98 23.11 21.19
C GLU A 391 -0.62 23.78 22.54
N LEU A 392 -1.57 23.84 23.46
CA LEU A 392 -1.34 24.39 24.79
C LEU A 392 -0.38 23.52 25.63
N GLU A 393 -0.49 22.20 25.54
CA GLU A 393 0.44 21.28 26.20
C GLU A 393 1.86 21.39 25.62
N ALA A 394 1.97 21.55 24.29
CA ALA A 394 3.24 21.78 23.61
C ALA A 394 3.89 23.12 24.00
N ALA A 395 3.08 24.17 24.16
CA ALA A 395 3.56 25.50 24.56
C ALA A 395 3.94 25.60 26.06
N ARG A 396 3.54 24.63 26.89
CA ARG A 396 3.88 24.56 28.32
C ARG A 396 5.13 23.75 28.62
N LYS A 397 5.65 23.03 27.63
CA LYS A 397 6.95 22.32 27.67
C LYS A 397 8.05 23.20 27.07
#